data_78ef2dd96b8e95fd13cafea7bdb19f26
#
_entry.id   78ef2dd96b8e95fd13cafea7bdb19f26
#
_cell.length_a   1.000
_cell.length_b   1.000
_cell.length_c   1.000
_cell.angle_alpha   90.00
_cell.angle_beta   90.00
_cell.angle_gamma   90.00
#
_symmetry.space_group_name_H-M   'P 1'
#
loop_
_entity.id
_entity.type
_entity.pdbx_description
1 polymer ?
#
loop_
_entity_poly.entity_id
_entity_poly.type
_entity_poly.pdbx_seq_one_letter_code
_entity_poly.pdbx_strand_id
1 'polypeptide(L)'
;MGQKITLKIAGRDYNLTAQSEEQEAILRRAADAINNRLDAYTLSHPGKTALELMSLVALNETLFRMNVQKEMEQYKASEDMLGQDLERYLKDNK
;
A
#
# COMPACT_ATOMS: atom_id res chain seq x y z
N MET A 1 8.39 22.15 7.77
CA MET A 1 7.26 22.95 7.27
C MET A 1 6.59 22.26 6.10
N GLY A 2 5.27 22.33 6.09
CA GLY A 2 4.51 21.72 5.00
C GLY A 2 4.56 22.55 3.71
N GLN A 3 4.61 21.86 2.60
CA GLN A 3 4.54 22.47 1.28
C GLN A 3 3.25 22.04 0.59
N LYS A 4 2.53 22.99 0.02
CA LYS A 4 1.30 22.69 -0.71
C LYS A 4 1.62 22.08 -2.06
N ILE A 5 0.99 20.95 -2.37
CA ILE A 5 1.16 20.27 -3.65
C ILE A 5 -0.21 19.98 -4.25
N THR A 6 -0.26 19.78 -5.56
CA THR A 6 -1.46 19.37 -6.27
C THR A 6 -1.21 18.01 -6.91
N LEU A 7 -2.08 17.04 -6.59
CA LEU A 7 -2.04 15.70 -7.19
C LEU A 7 -3.23 15.54 -8.12
N LYS A 8 -3.00 14.96 -9.30
CA LYS A 8 -4.07 14.60 -10.21
C LYS A 8 -4.38 13.11 -10.05
N ILE A 9 -5.62 12.81 -9.68
CA ILE A 9 -6.10 11.43 -9.53
C ILE A 9 -7.44 11.32 -10.25
N ALA A 10 -7.54 10.37 -11.17
CA ALA A 10 -8.75 10.14 -11.96
C ALA A 10 -9.22 11.40 -12.69
N GLY A 11 -8.27 12.22 -13.18
CA GLY A 11 -8.56 13.45 -13.91
C GLY A 11 -8.93 14.63 -13.04
N ARG A 12 -8.92 14.49 -11.72
CA ARG A 12 -9.26 15.58 -10.78
C ARG A 12 -8.03 16.01 -9.99
N ASP A 13 -7.97 17.29 -9.70
CA ASP A 13 -6.88 17.88 -8.93
C ASP A 13 -7.22 17.89 -7.45
N TYR A 14 -6.28 17.46 -6.63
CA TYR A 14 -6.41 17.44 -5.17
C TYR A 14 -5.25 18.23 -4.57
N ASN A 15 -5.58 19.17 -3.71
CA ASN A 15 -4.58 19.97 -3.01
C ASN A 15 -4.29 19.35 -1.67
N LEU A 16 -3.03 19.01 -1.45
CA LEU A 16 -2.57 18.36 -0.23
C LEU A 16 -1.36 19.12 0.32
N THR A 17 -1.03 18.84 1.57
CA THR A 17 0.17 19.40 2.19
C THR A 17 1.17 18.27 2.42
N ALA A 18 2.35 18.37 1.81
CA ALA A 18 3.44 17.45 2.05
C ALA A 18 4.31 18.02 3.17
N GLN A 19 4.66 17.19 4.14
CA GLN A 19 5.44 17.61 5.30
C GLN A 19 6.94 17.66 5.00
N SER A 20 7.38 16.99 3.94
CA SER A 20 8.78 16.94 3.53
C SER A 20 8.86 16.65 2.04
N GLU A 21 10.06 16.82 1.46
CA GLU A 21 10.30 16.45 0.06
C GLU A 21 10.14 14.95 -0.15
N GLU A 22 10.53 14.15 0.84
CA GLU A 22 10.34 12.71 0.79
C GLU A 22 8.87 12.33 0.74
N GLN A 23 8.05 12.97 1.58
CA GLN A 23 6.61 12.73 1.58
C GLN A 23 5.98 13.16 0.26
N GLU A 24 6.41 14.31 -0.30
CA GLU A 24 5.92 14.75 -1.61
C GLU A 24 6.21 13.70 -2.69
N ALA A 25 7.43 13.16 -2.72
CA ALA A 25 7.79 12.14 -3.70
C ALA A 25 6.94 10.88 -3.55
N ILE A 26 6.66 10.46 -2.32
CA ILE A 26 5.81 9.30 -2.04
C ILE A 26 4.38 9.55 -2.49
N LEU A 27 3.83 10.73 -2.17
CA LEU A 27 2.48 11.10 -2.57
C LEU A 27 2.32 11.13 -4.09
N ARG A 28 3.31 11.67 -4.80
CA ARG A 28 3.28 11.70 -6.27
C ARG A 28 3.36 10.30 -6.86
N ARG A 29 4.20 9.44 -6.32
CA ARG A 29 4.28 8.04 -6.77
C ARG A 29 2.98 7.29 -6.50
N ALA A 30 2.35 7.56 -5.35
CA ALA A 30 1.06 6.94 -5.02
C ALA A 30 -0.03 7.36 -6.00
N ALA A 31 -0.10 8.65 -6.35
CA ALA A 31 -1.06 9.14 -7.33
C ALA A 31 -0.83 8.50 -8.70
N ASP A 32 0.43 8.41 -9.13
CA ASP A 32 0.78 7.76 -10.40
C ASP A 32 0.37 6.29 -10.40
N ALA A 33 0.59 5.58 -9.30
CA ALA A 33 0.22 4.18 -9.18
C ALA A 33 -1.30 3.99 -9.29
N ILE A 34 -2.09 4.87 -8.65
CA ILE A 34 -3.55 4.83 -8.75
C ILE A 34 -3.99 5.07 -10.19
N ASN A 35 -3.43 6.09 -10.84
CA ASN A 35 -3.78 6.43 -12.22
C ASN A 35 -3.43 5.30 -13.19
N ASN A 36 -2.29 4.66 -13.01
CA ASN A 36 -1.88 3.53 -13.84
C ASN A 36 -2.87 2.36 -13.68
N ARG A 37 -3.32 2.09 -12.47
CA ARG A 37 -4.32 1.05 -12.23
C ARG A 37 -5.66 1.39 -12.85
N LEU A 38 -6.09 2.65 -12.73
CA LEU A 38 -7.33 3.10 -13.37
C LEU A 38 -7.27 2.93 -14.88
N ASP A 39 -6.15 3.27 -15.51
CA ASP A 39 -5.97 3.10 -16.94
C ASP A 39 -6.05 1.64 -17.36
N ALA A 40 -5.42 0.75 -16.59
CA ALA A 40 -5.46 -0.69 -16.85
C ALA A 40 -6.89 -1.23 -16.74
N TYR A 41 -7.63 -0.83 -15.70
CA TYR A 41 -9.03 -1.27 -15.54
C TYR A 41 -9.93 -0.68 -16.59
N THR A 42 -9.68 0.52 -17.07
CA THR A 42 -10.44 1.13 -18.16
C THR A 42 -10.33 0.26 -19.43
N LEU A 43 -9.14 -0.25 -19.70
CA LEU A 43 -8.91 -1.11 -20.87
C LEU A 43 -9.58 -2.48 -20.72
N SER A 44 -9.50 -3.09 -19.54
CA SER A 44 -10.03 -4.43 -19.30
C SER A 44 -11.52 -4.46 -18.98
N HIS A 45 -12.12 -3.34 -18.59
CA HIS A 45 -13.53 -3.23 -18.23
C HIS A 45 -14.18 -2.06 -18.95
N PRO A 46 -14.31 -2.12 -20.29
CA PRO A 46 -14.91 -1.01 -21.05
C PRO A 46 -16.34 -0.78 -20.64
N GLY A 47 -16.77 0.48 -20.64
CA GLY A 47 -18.15 0.84 -20.31
C GLY A 47 -18.42 1.06 -18.82
N LYS A 48 -17.42 0.88 -17.95
CA LYS A 48 -17.58 1.14 -16.52
C LYS A 48 -17.37 2.62 -16.22
N THR A 49 -18.11 3.12 -15.22
CA THR A 49 -17.94 4.51 -14.76
C THR A 49 -16.66 4.66 -13.97
N ALA A 50 -16.20 5.91 -13.82
CA ALA A 50 -15.02 6.21 -13.02
C ALA A 50 -15.19 5.74 -11.57
N LEU A 51 -16.40 5.89 -11.01
CA LEU A 51 -16.68 5.43 -9.65
C LEU A 51 -16.58 3.91 -9.55
N GLU A 52 -17.11 3.17 -10.52
CA GLU A 52 -17.00 1.70 -10.53
C GLU A 52 -15.56 1.24 -10.62
N LEU A 53 -14.76 1.87 -11.49
CA LEU A 53 -13.34 1.54 -11.65
C LEU A 53 -12.56 1.87 -10.38
N MET A 54 -12.82 3.02 -9.76
CA MET A 54 -12.16 3.41 -8.51
C MET A 54 -12.52 2.44 -7.38
N SER A 55 -13.77 1.96 -7.35
CA SER A 55 -14.19 0.96 -6.37
C SER A 55 -13.40 -0.34 -6.52
N LEU A 56 -13.14 -0.77 -7.76
CA LEU A 56 -12.32 -1.95 -8.03
C LEU A 56 -10.86 -1.74 -7.59
N VAL A 57 -10.31 -0.56 -7.88
CA VAL A 57 -8.96 -0.21 -7.43
C VAL A 57 -8.88 -0.27 -5.91
N ALA A 58 -9.83 0.35 -5.22
CA ALA A 58 -9.86 0.38 -3.76
C ALA A 58 -9.96 -1.03 -3.19
N LEU A 59 -10.83 -1.86 -3.76
CA LEU A 59 -10.99 -3.25 -3.31
C LEU A 59 -9.68 -4.04 -3.47
N ASN A 60 -9.06 -3.97 -4.63
CA ASN A 60 -7.84 -4.72 -4.90
C ASN A 60 -6.67 -4.23 -4.06
N GLU A 61 -6.51 -2.94 -3.86
CA GLU A 61 -5.47 -2.40 -3.00
C GLU A 61 -5.68 -2.79 -1.54
N THR A 62 -6.92 -2.82 -1.09
CA THR A 62 -7.25 -3.25 0.27
C THR A 62 -6.93 -4.73 0.46
N LEU A 63 -7.31 -5.57 -0.51
CA LEU A 63 -6.99 -7.00 -0.45
C LEU A 63 -5.49 -7.24 -0.44
N PHE A 64 -4.76 -6.53 -1.28
CA PHE A 64 -3.30 -6.63 -1.32
C PHE A 64 -2.69 -6.25 0.03
N ARG A 65 -3.12 -5.14 0.62
CA ARG A 65 -2.64 -4.69 1.92
C ARG A 65 -2.93 -5.72 3.01
N MET A 66 -4.14 -6.29 3.01
CA MET A 66 -4.51 -7.31 3.99
C MET A 66 -3.67 -8.57 3.85
N ASN A 67 -3.36 -8.99 2.62
CA ASN A 67 -2.52 -10.14 2.38
C ASN A 67 -1.08 -9.89 2.85
N VAL A 68 -0.53 -8.72 2.56
CA VAL A 68 0.81 -8.34 3.02
C VAL A 68 0.86 -8.31 4.55
N GLN A 69 -0.14 -7.74 5.19
CA GLN A 69 -0.23 -7.69 6.64
C GLN A 69 -0.28 -9.08 7.25
N LYS A 70 -1.07 -9.98 6.65
CA LYS A 70 -1.16 -11.37 7.09
C LYS A 70 0.20 -12.08 6.98
N GLU A 71 0.91 -11.89 5.88
CA GLU A 71 2.23 -12.48 5.69
C GLU A 71 3.22 -11.94 6.71
N MET A 72 3.19 -10.64 7.00
CA MET A 72 4.05 -10.04 8.02
C MET A 72 3.76 -10.60 9.40
N GLU A 73 2.48 -10.79 9.75
CA GLU A 73 2.10 -11.38 11.03
C GLU A 73 2.59 -12.82 11.15
N GLN A 74 2.47 -13.59 10.07
CA GLN A 74 2.97 -14.97 10.04
C GLN A 74 4.49 -15.00 10.16
N TYR A 75 5.19 -14.09 9.50
CA TYR A 75 6.64 -13.98 9.58
C TYR A 75 7.09 -13.66 11.01
N LYS A 76 6.44 -12.70 11.66
CA LYS A 76 6.72 -12.33 13.05
C LYS A 76 6.49 -13.52 13.99
N ALA A 77 5.36 -14.21 13.82
CA ALA A 77 5.07 -15.38 14.64
C ALA A 77 6.14 -16.46 14.47
N SER A 78 6.61 -16.69 13.24
CA SER A 78 7.68 -17.65 12.97
C SER A 78 9.00 -17.22 13.59
N GLU A 79 9.35 -15.94 13.52
CA GLU A 79 10.56 -15.42 14.16
C GLU A 79 10.51 -15.57 15.67
N ASP A 80 9.38 -15.24 16.29
CA ASP A 80 9.19 -15.37 17.73
C ASP A 80 9.32 -16.83 18.17
N MET A 81 8.72 -17.75 17.41
CA MET A 81 8.84 -19.18 17.69
C MET A 81 10.28 -19.67 17.58
N LEU A 82 10.99 -19.25 16.54
CA LEU A 82 12.41 -19.61 16.36
C LEU A 82 13.26 -19.07 17.49
N GLY A 83 12.99 -17.83 17.91
CA GLY A 83 13.70 -17.21 19.02
C GLY A 83 13.49 -17.98 20.32
N GLN A 84 12.26 -18.37 20.61
CA GLN A 84 11.92 -19.16 21.81
C GLN A 84 12.57 -20.52 21.77
N ASP A 85 12.57 -21.20 20.64
CA ASP A 85 13.20 -22.50 20.49
C ASP A 85 14.71 -22.40 20.68
N LEU A 86 15.33 -21.36 20.14
CA LEU A 86 16.76 -21.14 20.31
C LEU A 86 17.13 -20.88 21.77
N GLU A 87 16.35 -20.04 22.47
CA GLU A 87 16.56 -19.77 23.89
C GLU A 87 16.46 -21.06 24.70
N ARG A 88 15.47 -21.88 24.42
CA ARG A 88 15.30 -23.16 25.11
C ARG A 88 16.50 -24.08 24.88
N TYR A 89 16.97 -24.15 23.64
CA TYR A 89 18.15 -24.93 23.29
C TYR A 89 19.39 -24.48 24.07
N LEU A 90 19.60 -23.16 24.15
CA LEU A 90 20.73 -22.60 24.86
C LEU A 90 20.67 -22.90 26.36
N LYS A 91 19.47 -22.88 26.95
CA LYS A 91 19.29 -23.20 28.37
C LYS A 91 19.57 -24.68 28.64
N ASP A 92 19.11 -25.56 27.77
CA ASP A 92 19.26 -27.02 27.96
C ASP A 92 20.68 -27.49 27.79
N ASN A 93 21.55 -26.73 27.16
CA ASN A 93 22.95 -27.07 26.90
C ASN A 93 23.95 -26.44 27.86
N LYS A 94 23.50 -25.97 29.00
CA LYS A 94 24.41 -25.44 30.03
C LYS A 94 25.02 -26.56 30.88
#